data_757138a421c4a67c5cf32fae43ac02f2
#
_entry.id   757138a421c4a67c5cf32fae43ac02f2
#
_cell.length_a   1.000
_cell.length_b   1.000
_cell.length_c   1.000
_cell.angle_alpha   90.00
_cell.angle_beta   90.00
_cell.angle_gamma   90.00
#
_symmetry.space_group_name_H-M   'P 1'
#
loop_
_entity.id
_entity.type
_entity.pdbx_description
1 polymer ?
#
loop_
_entity_poly.entity_id
_entity_poly.type
_entity_poly.pdbx_seq_one_letter_code
_entity_poly.pdbx_strand_id
1 'polypeptide(L)'
;MTVQFLRNPGRVALQSAAVFALAALAVPALGQARDPAYEAARAAGQVGEQVDGYLGFPSSPTAEVHRVADAVNITRRKIYTQRALTQHSTVEEYAFTTACRLILKTAPGEKYQAPDLTWHTRTAGEAPSRDPKCAAADALPG
;
A
#
# COMPACT_ATOMS: atom_id res chain seq x y z
N MET A 1 58.45 24.00 65.51
CA MET A 1 57.01 23.79 65.41
C MET A 1 56.72 23.31 63.97
N THR A 2 56.60 21.97 63.78
CA THR A 2 56.52 21.36 62.49
C THR A 2 55.11 20.80 62.37
N VAL A 3 54.30 21.33 61.44
CA VAL A 3 52.95 20.83 61.21
C VAL A 3 53.03 19.87 60.05
N GLN A 4 52.76 18.59 60.29
CA GLN A 4 52.67 17.55 59.31
C GLN A 4 51.28 17.55 58.61
N PHE A 5 51.28 17.77 57.30
CA PHE A 5 50.09 17.61 56.48
C PHE A 5 49.90 16.12 56.16
N LEU A 6 48.86 15.53 56.70
CA LEU A 6 48.39 14.20 56.33
C LEU A 6 47.73 14.22 54.96
N ARG A 7 48.35 13.58 53.99
CA ARG A 7 47.81 13.34 52.66
C ARG A 7 46.81 12.18 52.73
N ASN A 8 45.55 12.50 52.50
CA ASN A 8 44.50 11.48 52.33
C ASN A 8 44.47 11.10 50.85
N PRO A 9 44.67 9.82 50.47
CA PRO A 9 44.47 9.36 49.10
C PRO A 9 42.97 9.13 48.89
N GLY A 10 42.32 10.07 48.20
CA GLY A 10 40.95 9.94 47.76
C GLY A 10 40.77 8.74 46.82
N ARG A 11 39.88 7.87 47.20
CA ARG A 11 39.39 6.77 46.38
C ARG A 11 38.68 7.32 45.15
N VAL A 12 39.29 7.15 43.99
CA VAL A 12 38.60 7.40 42.72
C VAL A 12 37.65 6.25 42.50
N ALA A 13 36.38 6.49 42.72
CA ALA A 13 35.32 5.56 42.34
C ALA A 13 35.12 5.62 40.82
N LEU A 14 35.56 4.57 40.14
CA LEU A 14 35.18 4.36 38.74
C LEU A 14 33.67 4.06 38.67
N GLN A 15 32.90 5.06 38.29
CA GLN A 15 31.53 4.84 37.88
C GLN A 15 31.51 4.28 36.45
N SER A 16 31.33 2.98 36.36
CA SER A 16 31.08 2.31 35.08
C SER A 16 29.66 2.69 34.60
N ALA A 17 29.58 3.67 33.71
CA ALA A 17 28.34 3.96 32.99
C ALA A 17 28.06 2.81 32.00
N ALA A 18 27.17 1.90 32.39
CA ALA A 18 26.64 0.89 31.48
C ALA A 18 25.74 1.61 30.46
N VAL A 19 26.28 1.83 29.26
CA VAL A 19 25.48 2.30 28.10
C VAL A 19 24.68 1.11 27.62
N PHE A 20 23.40 1.05 28.02
CA PHE A 20 22.43 0.16 27.39
C PHE A 20 22.16 0.70 25.98
N ALA A 21 22.84 0.15 25.00
CA ALA A 21 22.46 0.34 23.61
C ALA A 21 21.12 -0.39 23.39
N LEU A 22 20.00 0.35 23.38
CA LEU A 22 18.74 -0.14 22.84
C LEU A 22 18.97 -0.38 21.34
N ALA A 23 19.26 -1.61 20.96
CA ALA A 23 19.13 -2.05 19.60
C ALA A 23 17.64 -1.99 19.25
N ALA A 24 17.22 -0.89 18.63
CA ALA A 24 15.93 -0.83 17.98
C ALA A 24 15.93 -1.90 16.89
N LEU A 25 15.30 -3.04 17.16
CA LEU A 25 14.94 -4.03 16.16
C LEU A 25 13.99 -3.30 15.19
N ALA A 26 14.55 -2.78 14.11
CA ALA A 26 13.77 -2.36 12.97
C ALA A 26 13.08 -3.63 12.46
N VAL A 27 11.84 -3.84 12.91
CA VAL A 27 10.95 -4.83 12.30
C VAL A 27 10.80 -4.33 10.87
N PRO A 28 11.26 -5.07 9.84
CA PRO A 28 10.96 -4.68 8.48
C PRO A 28 9.44 -4.58 8.43
N ALA A 29 8.91 -3.42 8.04
CA ALA A 29 7.53 -3.31 7.66
C ALA A 29 7.38 -4.30 6.49
N LEU A 30 6.92 -5.51 6.81
CA LEU A 30 6.47 -6.47 5.83
C LEU A 30 5.26 -5.79 5.17
N GLY A 31 5.55 -5.00 4.13
CA GLY A 31 4.53 -4.68 3.16
C GLY A 31 3.91 -6.02 2.84
N GLN A 32 2.62 -6.19 3.16
CA GLN A 32 1.94 -7.45 2.91
C GLN A 32 2.24 -7.82 1.47
N ALA A 33 3.10 -8.84 1.28
CA ALA A 33 3.38 -9.36 -0.03
C ALA A 33 2.01 -9.73 -0.61
N ARG A 34 1.66 -9.13 -1.74
CA ARG A 34 0.40 -9.45 -2.41
C ARG A 34 0.39 -10.95 -2.66
N ASP A 35 -0.79 -11.55 -2.56
CA ASP A 35 -0.96 -12.98 -2.85
C ASP A 35 -0.29 -13.30 -4.20
N PRO A 36 0.68 -14.23 -4.27
CA PRO A 36 1.37 -14.58 -5.50
C PRO A 36 0.42 -15.00 -6.63
N ALA A 37 -0.71 -15.64 -6.31
CA ALA A 37 -1.72 -16.01 -7.28
C ALA A 37 -2.42 -14.77 -7.86
N TYR A 38 -2.65 -13.73 -7.04
CA TYR A 38 -3.16 -12.46 -7.53
C TYR A 38 -2.17 -11.76 -8.47
N GLU A 39 -0.90 -11.71 -8.11
CA GLU A 39 0.12 -11.10 -8.98
C GLU A 39 0.26 -11.87 -10.30
N ALA A 40 0.21 -13.20 -10.27
CA ALA A 40 0.24 -14.03 -11.48
C ALA A 40 -0.98 -13.79 -12.37
N ALA A 41 -2.20 -13.75 -11.81
CA ALA A 41 -3.43 -13.49 -12.55
C ALA A 41 -3.43 -12.09 -13.18
N ARG A 42 -2.89 -11.11 -12.47
CA ARG A 42 -2.75 -9.73 -12.93
C ARG A 42 -1.76 -9.62 -14.10
N ALA A 43 -0.57 -10.18 -13.94
CA ALA A 43 0.45 -10.21 -14.98
C ALA A 43 -0.01 -10.96 -16.25
N ALA A 44 -0.81 -12.02 -16.09
CA ALA A 44 -1.42 -12.76 -17.18
C ALA A 44 -2.63 -12.05 -17.80
N GLY A 45 -3.05 -10.90 -17.29
CA GLY A 45 -4.22 -10.16 -17.76
C GLY A 45 -5.56 -10.88 -17.55
N GLN A 46 -5.61 -11.82 -16.61
CA GLN A 46 -6.82 -12.56 -16.26
C GLN A 46 -7.75 -11.77 -15.34
N VAL A 47 -7.18 -10.80 -14.61
CA VAL A 47 -7.91 -9.81 -13.83
C VAL A 47 -7.44 -8.41 -14.23
N GLY A 48 -8.26 -7.40 -14.00
CA GLY A 48 -7.92 -6.00 -14.25
C GLY A 48 -8.64 -5.06 -13.30
N GLU A 49 -8.15 -3.82 -13.24
CA GLU A 49 -8.78 -2.76 -12.45
C GLU A 49 -10.01 -2.22 -13.16
N GLN A 50 -11.16 -2.21 -12.47
CA GLN A 50 -12.40 -1.61 -12.97
C GLN A 50 -12.56 -0.16 -12.51
N VAL A 51 -13.42 0.56 -13.23
CA VAL A 51 -13.74 1.98 -12.92
C VAL A 51 -14.46 2.16 -11.59
N ASP A 52 -15.03 1.08 -11.03
CA ASP A 52 -15.72 1.08 -9.74
C ASP A 52 -14.78 0.81 -8.54
N GLY A 53 -13.49 0.60 -8.79
CA GLY A 53 -12.47 0.36 -7.76
C GLY A 53 -12.28 -1.10 -7.35
N TYR A 54 -12.94 -2.01 -8.01
CA TYR A 54 -12.79 -3.45 -7.79
C TYR A 54 -12.06 -4.14 -8.93
N LEU A 55 -11.64 -5.38 -8.70
CA LEU A 55 -11.13 -6.24 -9.76
C LEU A 55 -12.29 -6.83 -10.56
N GLY A 56 -12.10 -6.90 -11.85
CA GLY A 56 -12.99 -7.61 -12.75
C GLY A 56 -12.22 -8.52 -13.71
N PHE A 57 -12.96 -9.14 -14.63
CA PHE A 57 -12.46 -10.16 -15.53
C PHE A 57 -12.62 -9.72 -16.98
N PRO A 58 -11.51 -9.54 -17.72
CA PRO A 58 -11.56 -9.25 -19.15
C PRO A 58 -12.13 -10.40 -19.99
N SER A 59 -12.07 -11.62 -19.45
CA SER A 59 -12.63 -12.83 -20.04
C SER A 59 -13.12 -13.77 -18.93
N SER A 60 -13.77 -14.88 -19.29
CA SER A 60 -14.24 -15.85 -18.29
C SER A 60 -13.07 -16.40 -17.46
N PRO A 61 -13.06 -16.19 -16.12
CA PRO A 61 -11.97 -16.63 -15.27
C PRO A 61 -12.05 -18.13 -14.97
N THR A 62 -10.93 -18.72 -14.61
CA THR A 62 -10.93 -20.01 -13.92
C THR A 62 -11.49 -19.85 -12.51
N ALA A 63 -11.94 -20.94 -11.87
CA ALA A 63 -12.43 -20.92 -10.49
C ALA A 63 -11.36 -20.39 -9.53
N GLU A 64 -10.08 -20.68 -9.75
CA GLU A 64 -8.97 -20.17 -8.93
C GLU A 64 -8.80 -18.66 -9.08
N VAL A 65 -8.79 -18.14 -10.31
CA VAL A 65 -8.68 -16.70 -10.57
C VAL A 65 -9.88 -15.94 -9.97
N HIS A 66 -11.08 -16.51 -10.08
CA HIS A 66 -12.30 -15.93 -9.48
C HIS A 66 -12.16 -15.84 -7.96
N ARG A 67 -11.76 -16.92 -7.30
CA ARG A 67 -11.55 -16.97 -5.84
C ARG A 67 -10.52 -15.94 -5.37
N VAL A 68 -9.42 -15.79 -6.09
CA VAL A 68 -8.37 -14.82 -5.77
C VAL A 68 -8.87 -13.38 -5.90
N ALA A 69 -9.58 -13.06 -6.99
CA ALA A 69 -10.15 -11.73 -7.20
C ALA A 69 -11.20 -11.39 -6.15
N ASP A 70 -12.06 -12.35 -5.79
CA ASP A 70 -13.07 -12.17 -4.74
C ASP A 70 -12.43 -11.86 -3.38
N ALA A 71 -11.37 -12.55 -3.01
CA ALA A 71 -10.65 -12.29 -1.75
C ALA A 71 -10.09 -10.86 -1.71
N VAL A 72 -9.53 -10.37 -2.82
CA VAL A 72 -9.07 -8.99 -2.95
C VAL A 72 -10.25 -8.02 -2.84
N ASN A 73 -11.35 -8.28 -3.55
CA ASN A 73 -12.52 -7.41 -3.56
C ASN A 73 -13.21 -7.33 -2.20
N ILE A 74 -13.28 -8.42 -1.45
CA ILE A 74 -13.77 -8.43 -0.05
C ILE A 74 -12.90 -7.52 0.82
N THR A 75 -11.58 -7.61 0.70
CA THR A 75 -10.65 -6.77 1.44
C THR A 75 -10.80 -5.30 1.05
N ARG A 76 -10.90 -4.99 -0.23
CA ARG A 76 -11.13 -3.63 -0.74
C ARG A 76 -12.42 -3.05 -0.20
N ARG A 77 -13.53 -3.79 -0.25
CA ARG A 77 -14.84 -3.35 0.27
C ARG A 77 -14.76 -2.95 1.74
N LYS A 78 -14.10 -3.77 2.55
CA LYS A 78 -13.88 -3.47 3.97
C LYS A 78 -13.11 -2.16 4.16
N ILE A 79 -12.00 -1.99 3.44
CA ILE A 79 -11.17 -0.78 3.51
C ILE A 79 -11.95 0.44 3.03
N TYR A 80 -12.67 0.33 1.90
CA TYR A 80 -13.43 1.44 1.33
C TYR A 80 -14.54 1.91 2.27
N THR A 81 -15.26 0.98 2.88
CA THR A 81 -16.29 1.31 3.88
C THR A 81 -15.70 2.08 5.07
N GLN A 82 -14.57 1.61 5.61
CA GLN A 82 -13.92 2.28 6.75
C GLN A 82 -13.39 3.67 6.37
N ARG A 83 -12.79 3.79 5.19
CA ARG A 83 -12.21 5.07 4.73
C ARG A 83 -13.28 6.08 4.35
N ALA A 84 -14.35 5.65 3.70
CA ALA A 84 -15.49 6.50 3.36
C ALA A 84 -16.08 7.14 4.62
N LEU A 85 -16.30 6.37 5.68
CA LEU A 85 -16.78 6.88 6.96
C LEU A 85 -15.85 7.95 7.55
N THR A 86 -14.53 7.74 7.52
CA THR A 86 -13.57 8.72 8.07
C THR A 86 -13.43 9.98 7.23
N GLN A 87 -13.74 9.89 5.94
CA GLN A 87 -13.66 11.01 4.99
C GLN A 87 -15.02 11.69 4.72
N HIS A 88 -16.06 11.26 5.42
CA HIS A 88 -17.44 11.77 5.22
C HIS A 88 -17.89 11.70 3.76
N SER A 89 -17.52 10.63 3.06
CA SER A 89 -17.90 10.33 1.67
C SER A 89 -18.74 9.05 1.59
N THR A 90 -19.31 8.78 0.44
CA THR A 90 -19.94 7.48 0.17
C THR A 90 -18.86 6.43 -0.14
N VAL A 91 -19.21 5.14 -0.02
CA VAL A 91 -18.31 4.04 -0.38
C VAL A 91 -17.98 4.09 -1.87
N GLU A 92 -18.95 4.43 -2.70
CA GLU A 92 -18.83 4.54 -4.15
C GLU A 92 -17.88 5.68 -4.56
N GLU A 93 -17.98 6.85 -3.92
CA GLU A 93 -17.07 7.98 -4.17
C GLU A 93 -15.63 7.63 -3.78
N TYR A 94 -15.45 6.97 -2.62
CA TYR A 94 -14.14 6.53 -2.19
C TYR A 94 -13.57 5.45 -3.13
N ALA A 95 -14.39 4.48 -3.54
CA ALA A 95 -14.02 3.42 -4.47
C ALA A 95 -13.63 3.99 -5.84
N PHE A 96 -14.43 4.92 -6.40
CA PHE A 96 -14.11 5.62 -7.65
C PHE A 96 -12.77 6.38 -7.57
N THR A 97 -12.57 7.17 -6.51
CA THR A 97 -11.29 7.88 -6.29
C THR A 97 -10.11 6.92 -6.24
N THR A 98 -10.31 5.77 -5.60
CA THR A 98 -9.28 4.72 -5.55
C THR A 98 -9.06 4.07 -6.90
N ALA A 99 -10.14 3.80 -7.68
CA ALA A 99 -10.05 3.29 -9.04
C ALA A 99 -9.17 4.17 -9.93
N CYS A 100 -9.35 5.49 -9.88
CA CYS A 100 -8.53 6.44 -10.62
C CYS A 100 -7.03 6.21 -10.40
N ARG A 101 -6.63 6.00 -9.14
CA ARG A 101 -5.23 5.76 -8.76
C ARG A 101 -4.75 4.36 -9.12
N LEU A 102 -5.59 3.34 -8.96
CA LEU A 102 -5.24 1.96 -9.29
C LEU A 102 -5.03 1.79 -10.79
N ILE A 103 -5.93 2.36 -11.62
CA ILE A 103 -5.80 2.33 -13.08
C ILE A 103 -4.53 3.08 -13.51
N LEU A 104 -4.24 4.25 -12.92
CA LEU A 104 -3.03 5.00 -13.23
C LEU A 104 -1.75 4.19 -12.94
N LYS A 105 -1.77 3.37 -11.89
CA LYS A 105 -0.64 2.55 -11.43
C LYS A 105 -0.50 1.21 -12.13
N THR A 106 -1.37 0.87 -13.08
CA THR A 106 -1.24 -0.37 -13.84
C THR A 106 0.10 -0.41 -14.58
N ALA A 107 0.77 -1.55 -14.55
CA ALA A 107 2.01 -1.77 -15.28
C ALA A 107 1.74 -2.18 -16.74
N PRO A 108 2.68 -1.97 -17.65
CA PRO A 108 2.55 -2.46 -19.03
C PRO A 108 2.21 -3.96 -19.06
N GLY A 109 1.21 -4.32 -19.87
CA GLY A 109 0.68 -5.69 -19.98
C GLY A 109 -0.53 -5.97 -19.09
N GLU A 110 -0.73 -5.22 -18.00
CA GLU A 110 -1.89 -5.38 -17.13
C GLU A 110 -3.18 -4.85 -17.78
N LYS A 111 -4.31 -5.37 -17.31
CA LYS A 111 -5.64 -4.98 -17.81
C LYS A 111 -6.28 -3.92 -16.93
N TYR A 112 -6.98 -3.02 -17.56
CA TYR A 112 -7.83 -2.02 -16.90
C TYR A 112 -9.07 -1.73 -17.74
N GLN A 113 -10.12 -1.25 -17.10
CA GLN A 113 -11.35 -0.83 -17.75
C GLN A 113 -11.31 0.67 -18.03
N ALA A 114 -11.58 1.05 -19.28
CA ALA A 114 -11.73 2.44 -19.67
C ALA A 114 -13.12 2.99 -19.28
N PRO A 115 -13.36 4.33 -19.35
CA PRO A 115 -14.64 4.93 -18.98
C PRO A 115 -15.86 4.42 -19.73
N ASP A 116 -15.68 3.91 -20.92
CA ASP A 116 -16.72 3.26 -21.73
C ASP A 116 -16.98 1.79 -21.34
N LEU A 117 -16.38 1.35 -20.24
CA LEU A 117 -16.43 0.00 -19.69
C LEU A 117 -15.75 -1.09 -20.55
N THR A 118 -15.00 -0.69 -21.59
CA THR A 118 -14.21 -1.63 -22.38
C THR A 118 -12.87 -1.96 -21.69
N TRP A 119 -12.36 -3.16 -21.92
CA TRP A 119 -11.10 -3.62 -21.37
C TRP A 119 -9.92 -3.24 -22.28
N HIS A 120 -8.92 -2.64 -21.68
CA HIS A 120 -7.68 -2.26 -22.33
C HIS A 120 -6.48 -2.96 -21.71
N THR A 121 -5.42 -3.08 -22.50
CA THR A 121 -4.10 -3.50 -21.99
C THR A 121 -3.25 -2.25 -21.81
N ARG A 122 -2.62 -2.12 -20.66
CA ARG A 122 -1.70 -1.02 -20.38
C ARG A 122 -0.50 -1.09 -21.31
N THR A 123 -0.21 -0.01 -22.02
CA THR A 123 0.96 0.12 -22.89
C THR A 123 2.06 0.93 -22.20
N ALA A 124 3.32 0.66 -22.55
CA ALA A 124 4.45 1.42 -22.05
C ALA A 124 4.45 2.84 -22.66
N GLY A 125 4.76 3.84 -21.83
CA GLY A 125 4.93 5.22 -22.30
C GLY A 125 3.63 5.98 -22.57
N GLU A 126 2.46 5.35 -22.43
CA GLU A 126 1.17 5.98 -22.63
C GLU A 126 0.34 5.96 -21.34
N ALA A 127 -0.32 7.06 -20.99
CA ALA A 127 -1.20 7.10 -19.85
C ALA A 127 -2.47 6.27 -20.12
N PRO A 128 -3.02 5.56 -19.11
CA PRO A 128 -4.27 4.83 -19.28
C PRO A 128 -5.43 5.79 -19.50
N SER A 129 -6.40 5.39 -20.34
CA SER A 129 -7.67 6.11 -20.49
C SER A 129 -8.45 6.03 -19.17
N ARG A 130 -8.76 7.18 -18.56
CA ARG A 130 -9.48 7.30 -17.30
C ARG A 130 -10.59 8.33 -17.41
N ASP A 131 -11.58 8.25 -16.53
CA ASP A 131 -12.62 9.29 -16.42
C ASP A 131 -11.98 10.65 -16.19
N PRO A 132 -12.42 11.72 -16.88
CA PRO A 132 -11.92 13.09 -16.66
C PRO A 132 -12.00 13.56 -15.19
N LYS A 133 -12.95 13.05 -14.41
CA LYS A 133 -13.07 13.33 -12.97
C LYS A 133 -11.88 12.81 -12.15
N CYS A 134 -11.09 11.88 -12.70
CA CYS A 134 -9.88 11.39 -12.05
C CYS A 134 -8.84 12.49 -11.81
N ALA A 135 -8.84 13.57 -12.59
CA ALA A 135 -7.95 14.70 -12.36
C ALA A 135 -8.15 15.33 -10.96
N ALA A 136 -9.39 15.41 -10.49
CA ALA A 136 -9.70 15.86 -9.12
C ALA A 136 -9.24 14.84 -8.07
N ALA A 137 -9.39 13.54 -8.33
CA ALA A 137 -8.94 12.47 -7.45
C ALA A 137 -7.41 12.44 -7.30
N ASP A 138 -6.66 12.74 -8.36
CA ASP A 138 -5.19 12.77 -8.35
C ASP A 138 -4.64 13.94 -7.52
N ALA A 139 -5.39 15.01 -7.36
CA ALA A 139 -5.02 16.18 -6.55
C ALA A 139 -5.21 15.97 -5.03
N LEU A 140 -5.92 14.92 -4.62
CA LEU A 140 -6.13 14.61 -3.20
C LEU A 140 -4.91 13.90 -2.60
N PRO A 141 -4.55 14.18 -1.33
CA PRO A 141 -3.52 13.43 -0.64
C PRO A 141 -3.90 11.94 -0.54
N GLY A 142 -2.91 11.05 -0.69
CA GLY A 142 -3.08 9.60 -0.66
C GLY A 142 -3.26 9.02 0.73
#